data_6fe3fd0d3852691a4c03efe94c16a281
#
_entry.id   6fe3fd0d3852691a4c03efe94c16a281
#
_cell.length_a   1.000
_cell.length_b   1.000
_cell.length_c   1.000
_cell.angle_alpha   90.00
_cell.angle_beta   90.00
_cell.angle_gamma   90.00
#
_symmetry.space_group_name_H-M   'P 1'
#
loop_
_entity.id
_entity.type
_entity.pdbx_description
1 polymer ?
#
loop_
_entity_poly.entity_id
_entity_poly.type
_entity_poly.pdbx_seq_one_letter_code
_entity_poly.pdbx_strand_id
1 'polypeptide(L)'
;MSEQEGEKSFAPTEKRKRDAARKGDVIRSRELATAAAMAVGAGWLALAGPWLLDQLADVLRAGFIWDRGAIDDFTPRRYLVSAMVHLLPPILVLGLCVITVSLASQLGFGEGKWLPGNLAPKGSRVNPLSGLKRMFGPTGWIEMGKGLAKVTLLSAIAWAWAAGRIESFIRLGRGDLFEQLGWAWHALILLLFWLSGGLFVIAMFDLPVQMLRRLMRLKMTLQDVRDEQKESEGSPEKRAAIKERQRKIAMGGLVPAMKEAQFVLTNPTHFSVALAYDPAKAHAPVVVAKGRGDKAMAMRELAAEYDVPVLEYPEIGRASCRERV
;
A
#
# COMPACT_ATOMS: atom_id res chain seq x y z
N MET A 1 -25.96 11.20 -27.16
CA MET A 1 -26.06 11.51 -25.72
C MET A 1 -24.70 12.02 -25.28
N SER A 2 -24.57 13.35 -25.18
CA SER A 2 -23.33 14.00 -24.77
C SER A 2 -23.13 13.72 -23.28
N GLU A 3 -22.13 12.89 -22.95
CA GLU A 3 -21.57 12.82 -21.61
C GLU A 3 -21.09 14.22 -21.24
N GLN A 4 -21.79 14.85 -20.30
CA GLN A 4 -21.26 15.99 -19.58
C GLN A 4 -20.08 15.45 -18.78
N GLU A 5 -18.87 15.51 -19.36
CA GLU A 5 -17.63 15.41 -18.62
C GLU A 5 -17.59 16.58 -17.63
N GLY A 6 -18.19 16.37 -16.46
CA GLY A 6 -18.12 17.32 -15.36
C GLY A 6 -16.65 17.58 -15.03
N GLU A 7 -16.30 18.85 -14.85
CA GLU A 7 -14.95 19.27 -14.50
C GLU A 7 -14.45 18.51 -13.26
N LYS A 8 -13.29 17.83 -13.37
CA LYS A 8 -12.69 17.04 -12.30
C LYS A 8 -12.06 17.94 -11.24
N SER A 9 -12.89 18.52 -10.39
CA SER A 9 -12.49 19.53 -9.38
C SER A 9 -12.34 18.94 -7.98
N PHE A 10 -12.96 17.78 -7.68
CA PHE A 10 -12.97 17.21 -6.34
C PHE A 10 -11.72 16.37 -6.05
N ALA A 11 -11.24 16.45 -4.82
CA ALA A 11 -10.15 15.60 -4.35
C ALA A 11 -10.55 14.12 -4.34
N PRO A 12 -9.63 13.19 -4.66
CA PRO A 12 -9.92 11.76 -4.63
C PRO A 12 -10.21 11.28 -3.22
N THR A 13 -11.26 10.47 -3.07
CA THR A 13 -11.60 9.78 -1.82
C THR A 13 -10.55 8.72 -1.46
N GLU A 14 -10.52 8.28 -0.21
CA GLU A 14 -9.63 7.20 0.24
C GLU A 14 -9.96 5.86 -0.47
N LYS A 15 -11.23 5.62 -0.79
CA LYS A 15 -11.65 4.45 -1.57
C LYS A 15 -11.05 4.50 -2.99
N ARG A 16 -11.17 5.65 -3.68
CA ARG A 16 -10.60 5.87 -5.00
C ARG A 16 -9.08 5.66 -5.02
N LYS A 17 -8.36 6.16 -4.01
CA LYS A 17 -6.92 5.95 -3.86
C LYS A 17 -6.57 4.47 -3.67
N ARG A 18 -7.31 3.75 -2.82
CA ARG A 18 -7.13 2.31 -2.59
C ARG A 18 -7.42 1.47 -3.84
N ASP A 19 -8.46 1.81 -4.58
CA ASP A 19 -8.82 1.09 -5.81
C ASP A 19 -7.80 1.35 -6.93
N ALA A 20 -7.28 2.58 -7.04
CA ALA A 20 -6.16 2.89 -7.91
C ALA A 20 -4.90 2.09 -7.55
N ALA A 21 -4.58 1.99 -6.26
CA ALA A 21 -3.46 1.19 -5.77
C ALA A 21 -3.65 -0.31 -6.06
N ARG A 22 -4.88 -0.84 -5.92
CA ARG A 22 -5.20 -2.23 -6.31
C ARG A 22 -5.00 -2.48 -7.81
N LYS A 23 -5.19 -1.47 -8.65
CA LYS A 23 -4.93 -1.52 -10.10
C LYS A 23 -3.46 -1.29 -10.45
N GLY A 24 -2.61 -0.99 -9.46
CA GLY A 24 -1.17 -0.76 -9.63
C GLY A 24 -0.79 0.70 -9.89
N ASP A 25 -1.72 1.65 -9.78
CA ASP A 25 -1.40 3.09 -9.81
C ASP A 25 -0.96 3.55 -8.43
N VAL A 26 0.32 3.29 -8.13
CA VAL A 26 1.01 3.68 -6.90
C VAL A 26 2.07 4.74 -7.19
N ILE A 27 2.45 5.51 -6.16
CA ILE A 27 3.55 6.46 -6.28
C ILE A 27 4.85 5.67 -6.41
N ARG A 28 5.62 5.96 -7.46
CA ARG A 28 6.93 5.36 -7.71
C ARG A 28 7.91 6.43 -8.12
N SER A 29 8.91 6.71 -7.29
CA SER A 29 10.04 7.55 -7.66
C SER A 29 11.23 6.67 -8.02
N ARG A 30 11.54 6.61 -9.32
CA ARG A 30 12.74 5.92 -9.82
C ARG A 30 14.01 6.65 -9.37
N GLU A 31 13.94 7.97 -9.27
CA GLU A 31 15.05 8.80 -8.88
C GLU A 31 15.47 8.54 -7.44
N LEU A 32 14.49 8.42 -6.53
CA LEU A 32 14.76 8.07 -5.15
C LEU A 32 15.40 6.67 -5.01
N ALA A 33 14.89 5.69 -5.75
CA ALA A 33 15.47 4.35 -5.72
C ALA A 33 16.91 4.35 -6.25
N THR A 34 17.20 5.10 -7.30
CA THR A 34 18.55 5.23 -7.86
C THR A 34 19.49 5.95 -6.89
N ALA A 35 19.03 7.03 -6.27
CA ALA A 35 19.82 7.76 -5.27
C ALA A 35 20.15 6.88 -4.05
N ALA A 36 19.15 6.18 -3.53
CA ALA A 36 19.30 5.28 -2.40
C ALA A 36 20.23 4.09 -2.72
N ALA A 37 20.08 3.48 -3.90
CA ALA A 37 20.95 2.39 -4.36
C ALA A 37 22.41 2.86 -4.48
N MET A 38 22.64 4.05 -5.01
CA MET A 38 23.98 4.61 -5.15
C MET A 38 24.60 4.97 -3.80
N ALA A 39 23.82 5.55 -2.88
CA ALA A 39 24.26 5.85 -1.52
C ALA A 39 24.66 4.57 -0.76
N VAL A 40 23.83 3.53 -0.85
CA VAL A 40 24.12 2.23 -0.23
C VAL A 40 25.34 1.58 -0.87
N GLY A 41 25.48 1.63 -2.20
CA GLY A 41 26.67 1.14 -2.89
C GLY A 41 27.94 1.86 -2.44
N ALA A 42 27.91 3.20 -2.38
CA ALA A 42 29.03 4.00 -1.88
C ALA A 42 29.37 3.69 -0.41
N GLY A 43 28.35 3.59 0.45
CA GLY A 43 28.52 3.23 1.85
C GLY A 43 29.09 1.83 2.03
N TRP A 44 28.61 0.86 1.27
CA TRP A 44 29.14 -0.49 1.28
C TRP A 44 30.62 -0.54 0.86
N LEU A 45 30.96 0.16 -0.25
CA LEU A 45 32.36 0.28 -0.69
C LEU A 45 33.25 0.99 0.35
N ALA A 46 32.71 1.98 1.05
CA ALA A 46 33.44 2.66 2.12
C ALA A 46 33.75 1.74 3.31
N LEU A 47 32.79 0.88 3.68
CA LEU A 47 32.91 0.00 4.85
C LEU A 47 33.62 -1.32 4.54
N ALA A 48 33.23 -1.98 3.46
CA ALA A 48 33.68 -3.30 3.07
C ALA A 48 34.82 -3.29 2.01
N GLY A 49 35.09 -2.10 1.45
CA GLY A 49 36.08 -1.96 0.40
C GLY A 49 37.49 -2.44 0.75
N PRO A 50 38.04 -2.10 1.93
CA PRO A 50 39.34 -2.62 2.33
C PRO A 50 39.36 -4.15 2.34
N TRP A 51 38.37 -4.77 2.94
CA TRP A 51 38.24 -6.23 2.94
C TRP A 51 38.13 -6.82 1.53
N LEU A 52 37.36 -6.18 0.63
CA LEU A 52 37.25 -6.61 -0.77
C LEU A 52 38.59 -6.50 -1.50
N LEU A 53 39.36 -5.45 -1.25
CA LEU A 53 40.67 -5.24 -1.85
C LEU A 53 41.66 -6.32 -1.37
N ASP A 54 41.63 -6.71 -0.08
CA ASP A 54 42.44 -7.78 0.46
C ASP A 54 42.09 -9.12 -0.23
N GLN A 55 40.81 -9.45 -0.37
CA GLN A 55 40.37 -10.66 -1.07
C GLN A 55 40.81 -10.67 -2.53
N LEU A 56 40.73 -9.53 -3.21
CA LEU A 56 41.18 -9.39 -4.59
C LEU A 56 42.69 -9.54 -4.70
N ALA A 57 43.46 -8.96 -3.76
CA ALA A 57 44.90 -9.09 -3.71
C ALA A 57 45.32 -10.54 -3.50
N ASP A 58 44.66 -11.27 -2.61
CA ASP A 58 44.96 -12.67 -2.36
C ASP A 58 44.67 -13.57 -3.57
N VAL A 59 43.53 -13.32 -4.28
CA VAL A 59 43.22 -14.04 -5.53
C VAL A 59 44.28 -13.75 -6.61
N LEU A 60 44.69 -12.47 -6.74
CA LEU A 60 45.72 -12.09 -7.71
C LEU A 60 47.08 -12.69 -7.36
N ARG A 61 47.50 -12.62 -6.09
CA ARG A 61 48.77 -13.24 -5.62
C ARG A 61 48.77 -14.74 -5.92
N ALA A 62 47.67 -15.46 -5.59
CA ALA A 62 47.55 -16.88 -5.88
C ALA A 62 47.69 -17.19 -7.38
N GLY A 63 47.23 -16.26 -8.26
CA GLY A 63 47.33 -16.38 -9.72
C GLY A 63 48.75 -16.13 -10.26
N PHE A 64 49.62 -15.44 -9.50
CA PHE A 64 50.98 -15.10 -9.92
C PHE A 64 52.06 -15.98 -9.26
N ILE A 65 51.75 -16.72 -8.19
CA ILE A 65 52.67 -17.63 -7.52
C ILE A 65 52.58 -19.01 -8.18
N TRP A 66 53.60 -19.36 -8.94
CA TRP A 66 53.70 -20.64 -9.64
C TRP A 66 54.81 -21.46 -9.00
N ASP A 67 54.46 -22.37 -8.12
CA ASP A 67 55.35 -23.38 -7.62
C ASP A 67 55.35 -24.63 -8.52
N ARG A 68 56.29 -25.57 -8.31
CA ARG A 68 56.34 -26.80 -9.10
C ARG A 68 55.07 -27.62 -8.99
N GLY A 69 54.44 -27.66 -7.81
CA GLY A 69 53.19 -28.39 -7.61
C GLY A 69 52.03 -27.78 -8.40
N ALA A 70 51.99 -26.45 -8.51
CA ALA A 70 50.98 -25.74 -9.31
C ALA A 70 51.18 -25.96 -10.83
N ILE A 71 52.42 -26.17 -11.26
CA ILE A 71 52.75 -26.43 -12.67
C ILE A 71 52.49 -27.90 -13.03
N ASP A 72 52.90 -28.83 -12.18
CA ASP A 72 52.79 -30.27 -12.44
C ASP A 72 51.34 -30.78 -12.37
N ASP A 73 50.52 -30.18 -11.49
CA ASP A 73 49.08 -30.51 -11.35
C ASP A 73 48.20 -29.25 -11.59
N PHE A 74 48.36 -28.65 -12.77
CA PHE A 74 47.61 -27.47 -13.12
C PHE A 74 46.13 -27.77 -13.36
N THR A 75 45.32 -27.40 -12.39
CA THR A 75 43.87 -27.58 -12.43
C THR A 75 43.15 -26.22 -12.47
N PRO A 76 42.83 -25.68 -13.65
CA PRO A 76 42.21 -24.35 -13.78
C PRO A 76 40.91 -24.19 -12.94
N ARG A 77 40.15 -25.26 -12.80
CA ARG A 77 38.94 -25.32 -12.00
C ARG A 77 39.21 -24.94 -10.53
N ARG A 78 40.30 -25.36 -9.94
CA ARG A 78 40.64 -25.08 -8.55
C ARG A 78 40.83 -23.57 -8.35
N TYR A 79 41.57 -22.92 -9.22
CA TYR A 79 41.79 -21.48 -9.20
C TYR A 79 40.51 -20.69 -9.41
N LEU A 80 39.70 -21.11 -10.37
CA LEU A 80 38.41 -20.46 -10.65
C LEU A 80 37.47 -20.58 -9.46
N VAL A 81 37.32 -21.78 -8.88
CA VAL A 81 36.46 -22.00 -7.69
C VAL A 81 36.94 -21.18 -6.51
N SER A 82 38.29 -21.16 -6.27
CA SER A 82 38.85 -20.33 -5.21
C SER A 82 38.53 -18.86 -5.40
N ALA A 83 38.72 -18.32 -6.61
CA ALA A 83 38.38 -16.93 -6.91
C ALA A 83 36.92 -16.65 -6.71
N MET A 84 36.01 -17.55 -7.18
CA MET A 84 34.57 -17.41 -6.99
C MET A 84 34.16 -17.42 -5.52
N VAL A 85 34.71 -18.30 -4.71
CA VAL A 85 34.39 -18.39 -3.27
C VAL A 85 34.83 -17.13 -2.51
N HIS A 86 35.92 -16.48 -2.90
CA HIS A 86 36.38 -15.26 -2.24
C HIS A 86 35.69 -13.97 -2.75
N LEU A 87 35.43 -13.87 -4.07
CA LEU A 87 34.91 -12.64 -4.66
C LEU A 87 33.39 -12.60 -4.77
N LEU A 88 32.70 -13.75 -4.90
CA LEU A 88 31.26 -13.79 -5.09
C LEU A 88 30.47 -13.34 -3.84
N PRO A 89 30.80 -13.75 -2.60
CA PRO A 89 30.03 -13.35 -1.42
C PRO A 89 29.93 -11.83 -1.22
N PRO A 90 31.00 -11.02 -1.29
CA PRO A 90 30.90 -9.57 -1.17
C PRO A 90 30.03 -8.95 -2.27
N ILE A 91 30.10 -9.44 -3.49
CA ILE A 91 29.27 -8.95 -4.59
C ILE A 91 27.79 -9.29 -4.35
N LEU A 92 27.49 -10.49 -3.85
CA LEU A 92 26.12 -10.89 -3.52
C LEU A 92 25.55 -10.06 -2.36
N VAL A 93 26.34 -9.77 -1.33
CA VAL A 93 25.94 -8.90 -0.21
C VAL A 93 25.63 -7.50 -0.72
N LEU A 94 26.49 -6.91 -1.55
CA LEU A 94 26.22 -5.61 -2.19
C LEU A 94 24.90 -5.66 -3.00
N GLY A 95 24.76 -6.68 -3.85
CA GLY A 95 23.55 -6.85 -4.66
C GLY A 95 22.29 -6.94 -3.79
N LEU A 96 22.34 -7.72 -2.70
CA LEU A 96 21.24 -7.87 -1.76
C LEU A 96 20.90 -6.53 -1.07
N CYS A 97 21.90 -5.78 -0.61
CA CYS A 97 21.71 -4.46 -0.01
C CYS A 97 21.04 -3.47 -1.00
N VAL A 98 21.54 -3.41 -2.22
CA VAL A 98 20.99 -2.53 -3.28
C VAL A 98 19.55 -2.92 -3.62
N ILE A 99 19.27 -4.22 -3.80
CA ILE A 99 17.92 -4.72 -4.07
C ILE A 99 16.98 -4.38 -2.92
N THR A 100 17.40 -4.65 -1.69
CA THR A 100 16.59 -4.40 -0.48
C THR A 100 16.23 -2.93 -0.36
N VAL A 101 17.20 -2.02 -0.50
CA VAL A 101 16.95 -0.57 -0.41
C VAL A 101 16.13 -0.07 -1.57
N SER A 102 16.36 -0.56 -2.78
CA SER A 102 15.55 -0.22 -3.95
C SER A 102 14.10 -0.66 -3.77
N LEU A 103 13.85 -1.87 -3.25
CA LEU A 103 12.51 -2.34 -2.94
C LEU A 103 11.88 -1.54 -1.79
N ALA A 104 12.62 -1.31 -0.71
CA ALA A 104 12.14 -0.53 0.43
C ALA A 104 11.75 0.89 0.03
N SER A 105 12.54 1.56 -0.82
CA SER A 105 12.23 2.90 -1.34
C SER A 105 10.96 2.93 -2.20
N GLN A 106 10.67 1.86 -2.94
CA GLN A 106 9.46 1.75 -3.76
C GLN A 106 8.22 1.37 -2.95
N LEU A 107 8.39 0.52 -1.92
CA LEU A 107 7.29 0.05 -1.07
C LEU A 107 6.91 1.10 -0.01
N GLY A 108 7.87 1.85 0.52
CA GLY A 108 7.65 2.83 1.59
C GLY A 108 6.78 4.01 1.16
N PHE A 109 6.89 4.46 -0.08
CA PHE A 109 6.08 5.55 -0.64
C PHE A 109 4.89 5.07 -1.48
N GLY A 110 4.92 3.82 -1.95
CA GLY A 110 3.79 3.18 -2.60
C GLY A 110 3.07 2.28 -1.60
N GLU A 111 1.78 2.28 -1.52
CA GLU A 111 0.95 1.50 -0.57
C GLU A 111 1.29 -0.02 -0.45
N GLY A 112 2.55 -0.39 -0.70
CA GLY A 112 3.18 -1.68 -0.40
C GLY A 112 2.53 -2.94 -0.99
N LYS A 113 1.78 -2.83 -2.08
CA LYS A 113 1.05 -3.97 -2.64
C LYS A 113 1.84 -4.69 -3.73
N TRP A 114 2.11 -5.95 -3.48
CA TRP A 114 2.62 -6.87 -4.49
C TRP A 114 1.47 -7.32 -5.40
N LEU A 115 1.58 -7.01 -6.71
CA LEU A 115 0.57 -7.33 -7.71
C LEU A 115 1.14 -8.31 -8.75
N PRO A 116 1.04 -9.63 -8.52
CA PRO A 116 1.59 -10.64 -9.43
C PRO A 116 0.96 -10.58 -10.84
N GLY A 117 -0.28 -10.14 -10.97
CA GLY A 117 -0.94 -9.92 -12.26
C GLY A 117 -0.28 -8.88 -13.17
N ASN A 118 0.63 -8.04 -12.63
CA ASN A 118 1.41 -7.11 -13.44
C ASN A 118 2.63 -7.76 -14.13
N LEU A 119 3.04 -8.94 -13.69
CA LEU A 119 4.10 -9.74 -14.31
C LEU A 119 3.62 -10.47 -15.57
N ALA A 120 2.31 -10.65 -15.71
CA ALA A 120 1.75 -11.32 -16.90
C ALA A 120 2.07 -10.51 -18.17
N PRO A 121 2.52 -11.17 -19.25
CA PRO A 121 2.77 -10.53 -20.53
C PRO A 121 1.46 -10.01 -21.12
N LYS A 122 1.40 -8.70 -21.36
CA LYS A 122 0.24 -8.05 -22.01
C LYS A 122 0.67 -7.59 -23.40
N GLY A 123 0.02 -8.12 -24.46
CA GLY A 123 0.34 -7.78 -25.85
C GLY A 123 0.30 -6.27 -26.15
N SER A 124 -0.55 -5.52 -25.44
CA SER A 124 -0.59 -4.06 -25.54
C SER A 124 0.71 -3.35 -25.10
N ARG A 125 1.55 -3.99 -24.28
CA ARG A 125 2.84 -3.42 -23.84
C ARG A 125 3.95 -3.63 -24.84
N VAL A 126 3.79 -4.55 -25.78
CA VAL A 126 4.80 -4.93 -26.79
C VAL A 126 4.55 -4.24 -28.13
N ASN A 127 3.49 -3.44 -28.27
CA ASN A 127 3.18 -2.73 -29.50
C ASN A 127 4.19 -1.59 -29.75
N PRO A 128 5.06 -1.70 -30.79
CA PRO A 128 6.13 -0.72 -31.06
C PRO A 128 5.58 0.66 -31.45
N LEU A 129 4.44 0.71 -32.18
CA LEU A 129 3.83 1.96 -32.61
C LEU A 129 3.34 2.80 -31.41
N SER A 130 2.77 2.17 -30.39
CA SER A 130 2.38 2.85 -29.16
C SER A 130 3.59 3.34 -28.36
N GLY A 131 4.70 2.60 -28.41
CA GLY A 131 5.97 2.97 -27.83
C GLY A 131 6.55 4.22 -28.49
N LEU A 132 6.60 4.24 -29.84
CA LEU A 132 7.08 5.38 -30.61
C LEU A 132 6.23 6.65 -30.34
N LYS A 133 4.91 6.52 -30.39
CA LYS A 133 4.00 7.64 -30.10
C LYS A 133 4.22 8.22 -28.69
N ARG A 134 4.56 7.39 -27.72
CA ARG A 134 4.86 7.83 -26.35
C ARG A 134 6.24 8.49 -26.24
N MET A 135 7.23 8.01 -27.00
CA MET A 135 8.58 8.61 -27.00
C MET A 135 8.59 10.01 -27.62
N PHE A 136 7.89 10.19 -28.74
CA PHE A 136 7.81 11.49 -29.43
C PHE A 136 6.64 12.37 -28.94
N GLY A 137 5.83 11.88 -28.00
CA GLY A 137 4.77 12.65 -27.39
C GLY A 137 5.26 13.60 -26.30
N PRO A 138 4.38 14.47 -25.76
CA PRO A 138 4.73 15.44 -24.69
C PRO A 138 5.39 14.79 -23.47
N THR A 139 4.98 13.58 -23.13
CA THR A 139 5.56 12.81 -22.03
C THR A 139 7.04 12.46 -22.28
N GLY A 140 7.38 12.08 -23.53
CA GLY A 140 8.75 11.75 -23.91
C GLY A 140 9.68 12.97 -23.83
N TRP A 141 9.22 14.14 -24.27
CA TRP A 141 9.97 15.39 -24.16
C TRP A 141 10.24 15.79 -22.71
N ILE A 142 9.27 15.61 -21.82
CA ILE A 142 9.44 15.86 -20.39
C ILE A 142 10.48 14.92 -19.77
N GLU A 143 10.43 13.64 -20.12
CA GLU A 143 11.40 12.65 -19.61
C GLU A 143 12.80 12.91 -20.19
N MET A 144 12.91 13.34 -21.44
CA MET A 144 14.16 13.76 -22.04
C MET A 144 14.74 15.00 -21.33
N GLY A 145 13.91 16.02 -21.05
CA GLY A 145 14.32 17.19 -20.29
C GLY A 145 14.85 16.85 -18.89
N LYS A 146 14.17 15.94 -18.18
CA LYS A 146 14.66 15.42 -16.90
C LYS A 146 15.99 14.68 -17.04
N GLY A 147 16.15 13.88 -18.09
CA GLY A 147 17.40 13.18 -18.38
C GLY A 147 18.56 14.14 -18.61
N LEU A 148 18.34 15.18 -19.42
CA LEU A 148 19.34 16.23 -19.68
C LEU A 148 19.70 16.99 -18.39
N ALA A 149 18.71 17.40 -17.60
CA ALA A 149 18.94 18.08 -16.33
C ALA A 149 19.77 17.22 -15.36
N LYS A 150 19.50 15.91 -15.31
CA LYS A 150 20.26 14.95 -14.51
C LYS A 150 21.71 14.85 -14.98
N VAL A 151 21.93 14.64 -16.27
CA VAL A 151 23.29 14.56 -16.85
C VAL A 151 24.06 15.85 -16.57
N THR A 152 23.43 17.01 -16.81
CA THR A 152 24.08 18.31 -16.57
C THR A 152 24.45 18.49 -15.09
N LEU A 153 23.55 18.19 -14.17
CA LEU A 153 23.81 18.32 -12.74
C LEU A 153 24.93 17.37 -12.28
N LEU A 154 24.87 16.10 -12.65
CA LEU A 154 25.88 15.12 -12.24
C LEU A 154 27.25 15.42 -12.88
N SER A 155 27.27 15.87 -14.13
CA SER A 155 28.50 16.32 -14.80
C SER A 155 29.08 17.57 -14.12
N ALA A 156 28.25 18.52 -13.72
CA ALA A 156 28.69 19.69 -12.98
C ALA A 156 29.28 19.34 -11.60
N ILE A 157 28.66 18.40 -10.88
CA ILE A 157 29.17 17.87 -9.60
C ILE A 157 30.52 17.18 -9.82
N ALA A 158 30.61 16.28 -10.80
CA ALA A 158 31.84 15.55 -11.11
C ALA A 158 32.95 16.51 -11.55
N TRP A 159 32.63 17.51 -12.37
CA TRP A 159 33.58 18.54 -12.79
C TRP A 159 34.07 19.38 -11.62
N ALA A 160 33.18 19.91 -10.78
CA ALA A 160 33.55 20.71 -9.60
C ALA A 160 34.41 19.89 -8.63
N TRP A 161 34.06 18.61 -8.42
CA TRP A 161 34.82 17.68 -7.60
C TRP A 161 36.23 17.43 -8.18
N ALA A 162 36.36 17.18 -9.49
CA ALA A 162 37.61 16.95 -10.16
C ALA A 162 38.49 18.21 -10.22
N ALA A 163 37.90 19.35 -10.54
CA ALA A 163 38.61 20.65 -10.60
C ALA A 163 39.27 21.00 -9.27
N GLY A 164 38.58 20.72 -8.14
CA GLY A 164 39.15 20.95 -6.79
C GLY A 164 40.27 19.97 -6.42
N ARG A 165 40.57 18.96 -7.24
CA ARG A 165 41.58 17.91 -6.99
C ARG A 165 42.61 17.76 -8.09
N ILE A 166 42.64 18.66 -9.05
CA ILE A 166 43.49 18.55 -10.25
C ILE A 166 44.96 18.41 -9.89
N GLU A 167 45.41 19.13 -8.85
CA GLU A 167 46.78 19.07 -8.37
C GLU A 167 47.15 17.69 -7.78
N SER A 168 46.18 17.07 -7.06
CA SER A 168 46.34 15.72 -6.49
C SER A 168 46.40 14.68 -7.64
N PHE A 169 45.61 14.84 -8.69
CA PHE A 169 45.67 13.96 -9.86
C PHE A 169 47.00 14.08 -10.63
N ILE A 170 47.55 15.30 -10.74
CA ILE A 170 48.85 15.50 -11.39
C ILE A 170 50.01 14.89 -10.61
N ARG A 171 49.85 14.80 -9.28
CA ARG A 171 50.85 14.17 -8.40
C ARG A 171 50.76 12.64 -8.37
N LEU A 172 49.66 12.06 -8.86
CA LEU A 172 49.51 10.61 -9.02
C LEU A 172 50.66 10.07 -9.94
N GLY A 173 51.32 9.02 -9.50
CA GLY A 173 52.47 8.47 -10.19
C GLY A 173 53.81 8.94 -9.60
N ARG A 174 53.81 9.79 -8.58
CA ARG A 174 55.03 10.24 -7.88
C ARG A 174 54.92 9.84 -6.37
N GLY A 175 55.57 8.76 -5.95
CA GLY A 175 55.55 8.30 -4.57
C GLY A 175 55.21 6.83 -4.43
N ASP A 176 54.82 6.43 -3.24
CA ASP A 176 54.48 5.05 -2.93
C ASP A 176 53.15 4.63 -3.58
N LEU A 177 53.16 3.46 -4.22
CA LEU A 177 52.01 2.95 -4.95
C LEU A 177 50.79 2.71 -4.03
N PHE A 178 51.00 2.20 -2.82
CA PHE A 178 49.90 1.87 -1.92
C PHE A 178 49.25 3.12 -1.34
N GLU A 179 50.00 4.17 -1.05
CA GLU A 179 49.46 5.46 -0.66
C GLU A 179 48.59 6.07 -1.76
N GLN A 180 49.08 5.96 -3.01
CA GLN A 180 48.34 6.48 -4.16
C GLN A 180 47.04 5.71 -4.44
N LEU A 181 47.09 4.39 -4.31
CA LEU A 181 45.86 3.55 -4.42
C LEU A 181 44.85 3.86 -3.30
N GLY A 182 45.34 4.04 -2.06
CA GLY A 182 44.54 4.44 -0.93
C GLY A 182 43.86 5.79 -1.15
N TRP A 183 44.62 6.78 -1.66
CA TRP A 183 44.05 8.10 -2.00
C TRP A 183 43.01 7.99 -3.13
N ALA A 184 43.33 7.25 -4.21
CA ALA A 184 42.41 7.07 -5.33
C ALA A 184 41.12 6.39 -4.91
N TRP A 185 41.22 5.36 -4.03
CA TRP A 185 40.07 4.70 -3.46
C TRP A 185 39.18 5.66 -2.66
N HIS A 186 39.79 6.43 -1.76
CA HIS A 186 39.05 7.42 -0.95
C HIS A 186 38.43 8.50 -1.81
N ALA A 187 39.14 8.97 -2.84
CA ALA A 187 38.65 9.93 -3.80
C ALA A 187 37.44 9.40 -4.59
N LEU A 188 37.48 8.14 -5.02
CA LEU A 188 36.36 7.47 -5.69
C LEU A 188 35.12 7.39 -4.81
N ILE A 189 35.28 6.91 -3.57
CA ILE A 189 34.16 6.81 -2.61
C ILE A 189 33.54 8.18 -2.36
N LEU A 190 34.35 9.20 -2.17
CA LEU A 190 33.87 10.56 -1.95
C LEU A 190 33.10 11.10 -3.18
N LEU A 191 33.58 10.83 -4.39
CA LEU A 191 32.85 11.17 -5.63
C LEU A 191 31.50 10.48 -5.68
N LEU A 192 31.43 9.18 -5.35
CA LEU A 192 30.17 8.44 -5.33
C LEU A 192 29.17 9.04 -4.33
N PHE A 193 29.62 9.49 -3.16
CA PHE A 193 28.76 10.19 -2.21
C PHE A 193 28.28 11.54 -2.74
N TRP A 194 29.14 12.33 -3.39
CA TRP A 194 28.73 13.59 -4.02
C TRP A 194 27.69 13.37 -5.12
N LEU A 195 27.89 12.38 -5.99
CA LEU A 195 26.94 12.03 -7.05
C LEU A 195 25.62 11.50 -6.47
N SER A 196 25.71 10.69 -5.40
CA SER A 196 24.51 10.22 -4.67
C SER A 196 23.74 11.37 -4.06
N GLY A 197 24.42 12.35 -3.47
CA GLY A 197 23.80 13.59 -2.96
C GLY A 197 23.09 14.37 -4.07
N GLY A 198 23.70 14.51 -5.25
CA GLY A 198 23.09 15.12 -6.42
C GLY A 198 21.83 14.39 -6.89
N LEU A 199 21.88 13.05 -6.93
CA LEU A 199 20.71 12.24 -7.26
C LEU A 199 19.60 12.38 -6.20
N PHE A 200 19.96 12.48 -4.93
CA PHE A 200 19.00 12.70 -3.86
C PHE A 200 18.29 14.06 -3.98
N VAL A 201 19.02 15.11 -4.36
CA VAL A 201 18.40 16.41 -4.66
C VAL A 201 17.38 16.28 -5.80
N ILE A 202 17.73 15.59 -6.88
CA ILE A 202 16.78 15.34 -7.99
C ILE A 202 15.55 14.58 -7.49
N ALA A 203 15.74 13.56 -6.65
CA ALA A 203 14.66 12.77 -6.08
C ALA A 203 13.74 13.60 -5.18
N MET A 204 14.27 14.55 -4.41
CA MET A 204 13.50 15.47 -3.59
C MET A 204 12.50 16.31 -4.40
N PHE A 205 12.85 16.69 -5.62
CA PHE A 205 11.93 17.40 -6.52
C PHE A 205 11.00 16.45 -7.29
N ASP A 206 11.50 15.28 -7.72
CA ASP A 206 10.70 14.34 -8.49
C ASP A 206 9.55 13.73 -7.68
N LEU A 207 9.77 13.40 -6.42
CA LEU A 207 8.77 12.75 -5.57
C LEU A 207 7.48 13.59 -5.40
N PRO A 208 7.54 14.88 -5.00
CA PRO A 208 6.35 15.73 -4.93
C PRO A 208 5.64 15.89 -6.27
N VAL A 209 6.41 16.01 -7.37
CA VAL A 209 5.83 16.10 -8.72
C VAL A 209 5.05 14.82 -9.07
N GLN A 210 5.58 13.64 -8.74
CA GLN A 210 4.88 12.38 -8.94
C GLN A 210 3.61 12.28 -8.07
N MET A 211 3.67 12.74 -6.82
CA MET A 211 2.51 12.81 -5.93
C MET A 211 1.41 13.72 -6.50
N LEU A 212 1.77 14.93 -6.91
CA LEU A 212 0.83 15.89 -7.49
C LEU A 212 0.20 15.35 -8.78
N ARG A 213 1.01 14.77 -9.68
CA ARG A 213 0.51 14.16 -10.92
C ARG A 213 -0.47 13.03 -10.65
N ARG A 214 -0.20 12.18 -9.65
CA ARG A 214 -1.14 11.12 -9.23
C ARG A 214 -2.43 11.70 -8.69
N LEU A 215 -2.35 12.69 -7.80
CA LEU A 215 -3.54 13.37 -7.26
C LEU A 215 -4.40 13.98 -8.36
N MET A 216 -3.77 14.66 -9.34
CA MET A 216 -4.49 15.25 -10.48
C MET A 216 -5.17 14.19 -11.35
N ARG A 217 -4.52 13.03 -11.60
CA ARG A 217 -5.13 11.93 -12.35
C ARG A 217 -6.32 11.30 -11.63
N LEU A 218 -6.28 11.26 -10.31
CA LEU A 218 -7.31 10.65 -9.46
C LEU A 218 -8.46 11.61 -9.12
N LYS A 219 -8.38 12.90 -9.49
CA LYS A 219 -9.46 13.85 -9.29
C LYS A 219 -10.80 13.32 -9.81
N MET A 220 -11.86 13.65 -9.11
CA MET A 220 -13.21 13.15 -9.32
C MET A 220 -14.14 14.26 -9.78
N THR A 221 -15.17 13.88 -10.55
CA THR A 221 -16.31 14.73 -10.83
C THR A 221 -17.28 14.69 -9.64
N LEU A 222 -18.21 15.63 -9.56
CA LEU A 222 -19.29 15.59 -8.56
C LEU A 222 -20.12 14.30 -8.66
N GLN A 223 -20.32 13.82 -9.88
CA GLN A 223 -21.04 12.59 -10.15
C GLN A 223 -20.29 11.36 -9.59
N ASP A 224 -18.98 11.27 -9.86
CA ASP A 224 -18.14 10.19 -9.31
C ASP A 224 -18.24 10.12 -7.78
N VAL A 225 -18.19 11.27 -7.10
CA VAL A 225 -18.29 11.34 -5.62
C VAL A 225 -19.65 10.84 -5.14
N ARG A 226 -20.73 11.28 -5.79
CA ARG A 226 -22.10 10.83 -5.43
C ARG A 226 -22.27 9.33 -5.64
N ASP A 227 -21.77 8.81 -6.73
CA ASP A 227 -21.91 7.39 -7.06
C ASP A 227 -21.08 6.52 -6.10
N GLU A 228 -19.90 6.98 -5.73
CA GLU A 228 -19.06 6.31 -4.71
C GLU A 228 -19.70 6.34 -3.31
N GLN A 229 -20.37 7.45 -2.94
CA GLN A 229 -21.15 7.52 -1.72
C GLN A 229 -22.32 6.54 -1.72
N LYS A 230 -23.06 6.44 -2.84
CA LYS A 230 -24.16 5.46 -2.99
C LYS A 230 -23.66 4.02 -2.88
N GLU A 231 -22.46 3.72 -3.44
CA GLU A 231 -21.85 2.39 -3.32
C GLU A 231 -21.41 2.05 -1.90
N SER A 232 -20.84 3.03 -1.18
CA SER A 232 -20.31 2.81 0.17
C SER A 232 -21.37 2.79 1.25
N GLU A 233 -22.37 3.65 1.13
CA GLU A 233 -23.43 3.82 2.14
C GLU A 233 -24.75 3.12 1.78
N GLY A 234 -24.88 2.62 0.56
CA GLY A 234 -26.14 2.12 -0.01
C GLY A 234 -27.08 3.26 -0.45
N SER A 235 -27.93 3.02 -1.45
CA SER A 235 -28.92 4.00 -1.83
C SER A 235 -29.92 4.22 -0.68
N PRO A 236 -30.45 5.46 -0.51
CA PRO A 236 -31.48 5.73 0.48
C PRO A 236 -32.68 4.76 0.40
N GLU A 237 -33.03 4.34 -0.82
CA GLU A 237 -34.08 3.36 -1.10
C GLU A 237 -33.74 1.96 -0.53
N LYS A 238 -32.50 1.49 -0.69
CA LYS A 238 -32.05 0.22 -0.10
C LYS A 238 -32.05 0.27 1.42
N ARG A 239 -31.63 1.39 2.02
CA ARG A 239 -31.70 1.58 3.48
C ARG A 239 -33.15 1.58 3.98
N ALA A 240 -34.04 2.26 3.28
CA ALA A 240 -35.46 2.27 3.60
C ALA A 240 -36.07 0.86 3.47
N ALA A 241 -35.79 0.15 2.38
CA ALA A 241 -36.24 -1.23 2.18
C ALA A 241 -35.70 -2.21 3.24
N ILE A 242 -34.43 -2.07 3.64
CA ILE A 242 -33.86 -2.88 4.73
C ILE A 242 -34.55 -2.58 6.05
N LYS A 243 -34.77 -1.29 6.39
CA LYS A 243 -35.46 -0.87 7.61
C LYS A 243 -36.92 -1.36 7.63
N GLU A 244 -37.60 -1.27 6.51
CA GLU A 244 -38.96 -1.81 6.38
C GLU A 244 -38.99 -3.34 6.54
N ARG A 245 -38.05 -4.04 5.94
CA ARG A 245 -37.93 -5.50 6.09
C ARG A 245 -37.60 -5.92 7.52
N GLN A 246 -36.72 -5.20 8.19
CA GLN A 246 -36.43 -5.40 9.61
C GLN A 246 -37.67 -5.16 10.48
N ARG A 247 -38.45 -4.10 10.16
CA ARG A 247 -39.72 -3.81 10.86
C ARG A 247 -40.75 -4.92 10.63
N LYS A 248 -40.89 -5.40 9.40
CA LYS A 248 -41.78 -6.53 9.08
C LYS A 248 -41.39 -7.82 9.80
N ILE A 249 -40.09 -8.13 9.86
CA ILE A 249 -39.58 -9.31 10.60
C ILE A 249 -39.83 -9.15 12.13
N ALA A 250 -39.56 -7.97 12.68
CA ALA A 250 -39.78 -7.69 14.08
C ALA A 250 -41.26 -7.75 14.49
N MET A 251 -42.16 -7.46 13.57
CA MET A 251 -43.62 -7.52 13.76
C MET A 251 -44.24 -8.86 13.36
N GLY A 252 -43.59 -9.64 12.48
CA GLY A 252 -44.16 -10.87 11.93
C GLY A 252 -44.51 -11.96 12.93
N GLY A 253 -43.88 -11.93 14.12
CA GLY A 253 -44.22 -12.82 15.21
C GLY A 253 -45.38 -12.34 16.10
N LEU A 254 -45.88 -11.10 15.92
CA LEU A 254 -46.95 -10.53 16.78
C LEU A 254 -48.32 -11.03 16.38
N VAL A 255 -48.61 -11.18 15.11
CA VAL A 255 -49.95 -11.60 14.62
C VAL A 255 -50.31 -13.00 15.12
N PRO A 256 -49.48 -14.05 15.00
CA PRO A 256 -49.83 -15.34 15.56
C PRO A 256 -49.91 -15.31 17.09
N ALA A 257 -49.01 -14.58 17.76
CA ALA A 257 -49.04 -14.44 19.21
C ALA A 257 -50.31 -13.71 19.74
N MET A 258 -50.80 -12.71 19.01
CA MET A 258 -52.04 -12.01 19.36
C MET A 258 -53.30 -12.86 19.17
N LYS A 259 -53.30 -13.79 18.19
CA LYS A 259 -54.39 -14.75 18.01
C LYS A 259 -54.48 -15.79 19.15
N GLU A 260 -53.35 -16.05 19.79
CA GLU A 260 -53.26 -16.97 20.94
C GLU A 260 -53.49 -16.26 22.27
N ALA A 261 -53.33 -14.95 22.31
CA ALA A 261 -53.45 -14.12 23.48
C ALA A 261 -54.90 -13.99 23.94
N GLN A 262 -55.17 -14.10 25.24
CA GLN A 262 -56.48 -13.88 25.85
C GLN A 262 -56.61 -12.49 26.44
N PHE A 263 -55.51 -11.84 26.81
CA PHE A 263 -55.49 -10.44 27.25
C PHE A 263 -54.09 -9.84 27.09
N VAL A 264 -54.04 -8.51 26.99
CA VAL A 264 -52.80 -7.74 26.87
C VAL A 264 -52.68 -6.80 28.05
N LEU A 265 -51.58 -6.89 28.78
CA LEU A 265 -51.27 -5.93 29.84
C LEU A 265 -50.39 -4.82 29.26
N THR A 266 -50.77 -3.58 29.53
CA THR A 266 -50.03 -2.42 29.04
C THR A 266 -49.61 -1.47 30.16
N ASN A 267 -48.39 -0.97 30.05
CA ASN A 267 -48.01 0.27 30.72
C ASN A 267 -48.27 1.42 29.72
N PRO A 268 -48.99 2.48 30.09
CA PRO A 268 -49.60 3.45 29.16
C PRO A 268 -48.72 4.01 28.06
N THR A 269 -47.41 4.04 28.23
CA THR A 269 -46.52 4.70 27.26
C THR A 269 -45.40 3.82 26.69
N HIS A 270 -45.03 2.70 27.30
CA HIS A 270 -43.75 2.07 26.97
C HIS A 270 -43.73 0.57 26.74
N PHE A 271 -44.63 -0.20 27.35
CA PHE A 271 -44.59 -1.65 27.34
C PHE A 271 -45.94 -2.29 27.10
N SER A 272 -45.98 -3.43 26.39
CA SER A 272 -47.16 -4.29 26.24
C SER A 272 -46.73 -5.75 26.34
N VAL A 273 -47.49 -6.56 27.06
CA VAL A 273 -47.26 -8.00 27.25
C VAL A 273 -48.55 -8.73 26.96
N ALA A 274 -48.54 -9.62 25.97
CA ALA A 274 -49.64 -10.49 25.63
C ALA A 274 -49.54 -11.81 26.39
N LEU A 275 -50.63 -12.22 27.00
CA LEU A 275 -50.71 -13.40 27.87
C LEU A 275 -51.78 -14.35 27.36
N ALA A 276 -51.48 -15.64 27.38
CA ALA A 276 -52.40 -16.73 27.13
C ALA A 276 -52.44 -17.62 28.36
N TYR A 277 -53.63 -18.09 28.74
CA TYR A 277 -53.80 -19.03 29.84
C TYR A 277 -54.56 -20.27 29.36
N ASP A 278 -53.89 -21.41 29.46
CA ASP A 278 -54.45 -22.71 29.15
C ASP A 278 -54.20 -23.64 30.39
N PRO A 279 -55.25 -23.96 31.18
CA PRO A 279 -55.10 -24.78 32.37
C PRO A 279 -54.48 -26.16 32.10
N ALA A 280 -54.63 -26.66 30.86
CA ALA A 280 -54.06 -27.97 30.49
C ALA A 280 -52.55 -27.91 30.22
N LYS A 281 -52.02 -26.71 29.92
CA LYS A 281 -50.60 -26.52 29.54
C LYS A 281 -49.76 -25.89 30.66
N ALA A 282 -50.35 -25.00 31.48
CA ALA A 282 -49.61 -24.31 32.52
C ALA A 282 -50.54 -23.91 33.70
N HIS A 283 -50.00 -23.92 34.94
CA HIS A 283 -50.71 -23.49 36.11
C HIS A 283 -50.83 -21.95 36.27
N ALA A 284 -50.15 -21.19 35.39
CA ALA A 284 -50.18 -19.73 35.37
C ALA A 284 -50.22 -19.22 33.94
N PRO A 285 -50.70 -17.96 33.70
CA PRO A 285 -50.69 -17.36 32.37
C PRO A 285 -49.27 -17.28 31.79
N VAL A 286 -49.11 -17.65 30.50
CA VAL A 286 -47.84 -17.67 29.79
C VAL A 286 -47.73 -16.45 28.91
N VAL A 287 -46.55 -15.84 28.86
CA VAL A 287 -46.27 -14.70 27.98
C VAL A 287 -46.09 -15.20 26.55
N VAL A 288 -46.97 -14.81 25.61
CA VAL A 288 -46.90 -15.19 24.20
C VAL A 288 -46.23 -14.10 23.33
N ALA A 289 -46.31 -12.84 23.79
CA ALA A 289 -45.54 -11.74 23.14
C ALA A 289 -45.22 -10.65 24.18
N LYS A 290 -44.08 -9.97 23.94
CA LYS A 290 -43.69 -8.76 24.68
C LYS A 290 -43.18 -7.69 23.73
N GLY A 291 -43.54 -6.44 23.96
CA GLY A 291 -43.15 -5.30 23.10
C GLY A 291 -42.82 -4.05 23.92
N ARG A 292 -41.91 -3.26 23.38
CA ARG A 292 -41.54 -1.95 23.93
C ARG A 292 -41.62 -0.91 22.80
N GLY A 293 -42.06 0.32 23.10
CA GLY A 293 -42.16 1.43 22.14
C GLY A 293 -43.10 1.08 20.98
N ASP A 294 -42.61 1.23 19.73
CA ASP A 294 -43.40 0.96 18.50
C ASP A 294 -44.01 -0.45 18.47
N LYS A 295 -43.29 -1.44 19.03
CA LYS A 295 -43.79 -2.81 19.11
C LYS A 295 -44.95 -2.94 20.11
N ALA A 296 -44.89 -2.19 21.21
CA ALA A 296 -45.98 -2.15 22.19
C ALA A 296 -47.25 -1.46 21.63
N MET A 297 -47.05 -0.41 20.83
CA MET A 297 -48.19 0.25 20.11
C MET A 297 -48.82 -0.69 19.09
N ALA A 298 -48.01 -1.36 18.28
CA ALA A 298 -48.50 -2.34 17.30
C ALA A 298 -49.25 -3.50 17.97
N MET A 299 -48.82 -3.94 19.16
CA MET A 299 -49.56 -4.96 19.93
C MET A 299 -50.95 -4.49 20.41
N ARG A 300 -51.08 -3.19 20.76
CA ARG A 300 -52.40 -2.61 21.13
C ARG A 300 -53.33 -2.50 19.90
N GLU A 301 -52.81 -2.06 18.78
CA GLU A 301 -53.55 -1.99 17.52
C GLU A 301 -54.05 -3.39 17.13
N LEU A 302 -53.16 -4.39 17.15
CA LEU A 302 -53.53 -5.77 16.88
C LEU A 302 -54.52 -6.34 17.92
N ALA A 303 -54.39 -5.98 19.20
CA ALA A 303 -55.34 -6.41 20.24
C ALA A 303 -56.75 -5.87 19.97
N ALA A 304 -56.86 -4.61 19.52
CA ALA A 304 -58.13 -4.03 19.11
C ALA A 304 -58.70 -4.70 17.85
N GLU A 305 -57.84 -5.11 16.90
CA GLU A 305 -58.25 -5.81 15.66
C GLU A 305 -58.78 -7.24 15.94
N TYR A 306 -58.16 -7.92 16.90
CA TYR A 306 -58.52 -9.31 17.26
C TYR A 306 -59.43 -9.42 18.48
N ASP A 307 -60.07 -8.31 18.92
CA ASP A 307 -60.94 -8.27 20.11
C ASP A 307 -60.35 -8.81 21.39
N VAL A 308 -59.03 -8.66 21.54
CA VAL A 308 -58.31 -9.08 22.76
C VAL A 308 -58.37 -7.94 23.78
N PRO A 309 -58.88 -8.19 25.04
CA PRO A 309 -58.99 -7.14 26.04
C PRO A 309 -57.63 -6.61 26.48
N VAL A 310 -57.52 -5.27 26.49
CA VAL A 310 -56.31 -4.53 26.88
C VAL A 310 -56.54 -3.99 28.30
N LEU A 311 -55.71 -4.42 29.23
CA LEU A 311 -55.76 -4.01 30.64
C LEU A 311 -54.55 -3.12 30.97
N GLU A 312 -54.79 -1.96 31.55
CA GLU A 312 -53.72 -1.06 31.96
C GLU A 312 -53.23 -1.43 33.37
N TYR A 313 -51.93 -1.79 33.45
CA TYR A 313 -51.31 -2.12 34.73
C TYR A 313 -49.85 -1.56 34.77
N PRO A 314 -49.67 -0.38 35.39
CA PRO A 314 -48.37 0.33 35.32
C PRO A 314 -47.18 -0.42 35.93
N GLU A 315 -47.42 -1.29 36.88
CA GLU A 315 -46.35 -1.95 37.65
C GLU A 315 -45.76 -3.20 36.96
N ILE A 316 -46.58 -3.98 36.25
CA ILE A 316 -46.17 -5.25 35.61
C ILE A 316 -45.22 -5.02 34.42
N GLY A 317 -45.31 -3.90 33.73
CA GLY A 317 -44.43 -3.54 32.63
C GLY A 317 -42.96 -3.38 33.02
N ARG A 318 -42.63 -3.13 34.27
CA ARG A 318 -41.27 -3.04 34.80
C ARG A 318 -40.69 -4.39 35.19
N ALA A 319 -41.47 -5.31 35.67
CA ALA A 319 -41.02 -6.62 36.14
C ALA A 319 -40.72 -7.57 34.98
N SER A 320 -41.58 -7.64 33.96
CA SER A 320 -41.45 -8.56 32.82
C SER A 320 -40.31 -8.23 31.82
N CYS A 321 -39.76 -7.03 31.90
CA CYS A 321 -38.59 -6.64 31.05
C CYS A 321 -37.22 -6.85 31.74
N ARG A 322 -37.19 -7.24 33.03
CA ARG A 322 -35.94 -7.42 33.76
C ARG A 322 -35.41 -8.86 33.74
N GLU A 323 -36.25 -9.83 33.44
CA GLU A 323 -35.80 -11.20 33.20
C GLU A 323 -35.32 -11.37 31.76
N ARG A 324 -34.01 -11.47 31.61
CA ARG A 324 -33.41 -12.04 30.40
C ARG A 324 -33.66 -13.56 30.43
N VAL A 325 -34.47 -14.01 29.50
CA VAL A 325 -34.43 -15.39 29.06
C VAL A 325 -33.77 -15.42 27.70
#